data_a223fc3a3f5a734902cae9bbcc7e5b92
#
_entry.id   a223fc3a3f5a734902cae9bbcc7e5b92
#
_cell.length_a   1.000
_cell.length_b   1.000
_cell.length_c   1.000
_cell.angle_alpha   90.00
_cell.angle_beta   90.00
_cell.angle_gamma   90.00
#
_symmetry.space_group_name_H-M   'P 1'
#
loop_
_entity.id
_entity.type
_entity.pdbx_description
1 polymer ?
#
loop_
_entity_poly.entity_id
_entity_poly.type
_entity_poly.pdbx_seq_one_letter_code
_entity_poly.pdbx_strand_id
1 'polypeptide(L)'
;MKRLLTAAFLGVAATSCGGLRLGSRGPESTSLQSASAPRSDTPAVTLDAVAFYRQKGLIAQGAPLPFVGTANFTASARPDSTHVLVALALATGALTFRREGDQYRADYRSTIALKRGETTIARLEATEVVRVATLRETERSDESVLFQQLLTVAPGSYTLTVAVRDEGSTKSASTDLALRGSQYFHIAGN
;
A
#
# COMPACT_ATOMS: atom_id res chain seq x y z
N MET A 1 50.27 5.89 2.17
CA MET A 1 50.65 4.47 2.28
C MET A 1 49.68 3.67 1.42
N LYS A 2 50.18 3.20 0.27
CA LYS A 2 49.44 2.41 -0.74
C LYS A 2 49.30 0.96 -0.26
N ARG A 3 48.15 0.36 -0.33
CA ARG A 3 47.97 -1.10 -0.40
C ARG A 3 47.06 -1.47 -1.54
N LEU A 4 47.66 -1.97 -2.59
CA LEU A 4 47.01 -2.75 -3.66
C LEU A 4 46.59 -4.10 -3.07
N LEU A 5 45.39 -4.57 -3.43
CA LEU A 5 44.97 -5.97 -3.31
C LEU A 5 44.42 -6.43 -4.64
N THR A 6 45.18 -7.36 -5.21
CA THR A 6 44.98 -8.07 -6.46
C THR A 6 43.86 -9.12 -6.26
N ALA A 7 42.83 -9.14 -7.11
CA ALA A 7 41.81 -10.19 -7.12
C ALA A 7 42.08 -11.12 -8.31
N ALA A 8 42.21 -12.41 -8.02
CA ALA A 8 42.44 -13.48 -8.97
C ALA A 8 41.14 -13.90 -9.65
N PHE A 9 41.20 -14.02 -10.98
CA PHE A 9 40.20 -14.64 -11.85
C PHE A 9 40.28 -16.17 -11.76
N LEU A 10 39.16 -16.82 -11.46
CA LEU A 10 38.97 -18.25 -11.67
C LEU A 10 37.96 -18.45 -12.81
N GLY A 11 38.46 -18.97 -13.94
CA GLY A 11 37.64 -19.38 -15.04
C GLY A 11 37.00 -20.77 -14.80
N VAL A 12 35.75 -20.93 -15.18
CA VAL A 12 35.07 -22.24 -15.22
C VAL A 12 34.68 -22.53 -16.66
N ALA A 13 35.18 -23.67 -17.13
CA ALA A 13 35.05 -24.20 -18.47
C ALA A 13 33.62 -24.69 -18.76
N ALA A 14 33.15 -24.39 -19.97
CA ALA A 14 31.93 -24.93 -20.54
C ALA A 14 32.20 -26.35 -21.11
N THR A 15 31.45 -27.33 -20.63
CA THR A 15 31.38 -28.67 -21.26
C THR A 15 30.14 -28.76 -22.15
N SER A 16 30.39 -28.87 -23.44
CA SER A 16 29.40 -29.16 -24.45
C SER A 16 29.10 -30.65 -24.46
N CYS A 17 27.84 -31.07 -24.34
CA CYS A 17 27.42 -32.43 -24.63
C CYS A 17 26.67 -32.50 -25.95
N GLY A 18 27.17 -33.40 -26.79
CA GLY A 18 26.82 -33.62 -28.17
C GLY A 18 25.42 -34.17 -28.42
N GLY A 19 24.94 -33.85 -29.60
CA GLY A 19 23.67 -34.29 -30.11
C GLY A 19 23.71 -35.74 -30.59
N LEU A 20 22.66 -36.47 -30.26
CA LEU A 20 22.29 -37.75 -30.91
C LEU A 20 21.11 -37.48 -31.85
N ARG A 21 21.42 -37.49 -33.15
CA ARG A 21 20.40 -37.58 -34.20
C ARG A 21 20.00 -39.06 -34.34
N LEU A 22 18.75 -39.37 -34.02
CA LEU A 22 18.13 -40.59 -34.52
C LEU A 22 17.05 -40.25 -35.54
N GLY A 23 17.17 -40.96 -36.66
CA GLY A 23 16.47 -40.71 -37.90
C GLY A 23 14.95 -40.84 -37.82
N SER A 24 14.36 -40.07 -38.66
CA SER A 24 12.96 -40.03 -39.01
C SER A 24 12.49 -41.27 -39.76
N ARG A 25 11.30 -41.71 -39.39
CA ARG A 25 10.35 -42.30 -40.33
C ARG A 25 8.98 -41.75 -39.92
N GLY A 26 8.40 -40.92 -40.76
CA GLY A 26 7.04 -40.47 -40.58
C GLY A 26 6.02 -41.59 -40.85
N PRO A 27 4.89 -41.51 -40.29
CA PRO A 27 3.66 -41.59 -41.05
C PRO A 27 2.64 -40.52 -40.70
N GLU A 28 1.99 -40.10 -41.74
CA GLU A 28 0.59 -39.64 -41.84
C GLU A 28 0.11 -38.57 -40.88
N SER A 29 -0.10 -37.41 -41.48
CA SER A 29 -0.88 -36.30 -40.97
C SER A 29 -2.31 -36.73 -40.63
N THR A 30 -2.50 -37.19 -39.43
CA THR A 30 -3.83 -37.16 -38.84
C THR A 30 -4.04 -35.73 -38.35
N SER A 31 -4.86 -34.98 -39.05
CA SER A 31 -5.35 -33.67 -38.59
C SER A 31 -6.08 -33.87 -37.27
N LEU A 32 -5.35 -33.67 -36.16
CA LEU A 32 -5.97 -33.49 -34.88
C LEU A 32 -6.80 -32.20 -34.99
N GLN A 33 -8.09 -32.37 -35.21
CA GLN A 33 -9.04 -31.32 -34.96
C GLN A 33 -8.71 -30.73 -33.59
N SER A 34 -8.26 -29.46 -33.59
CA SER A 34 -8.13 -28.70 -32.38
C SER A 34 -9.48 -28.75 -31.69
N ALA A 35 -9.59 -29.61 -30.71
CA ALA A 35 -10.70 -29.53 -29.74
C ALA A 35 -10.61 -28.13 -29.13
N SER A 36 -11.51 -27.27 -29.53
CA SER A 36 -11.68 -25.98 -28.90
C SER A 36 -11.82 -26.25 -27.40
N ALA A 37 -10.81 -25.88 -26.64
CA ALA A 37 -10.91 -25.91 -25.19
C ALA A 37 -12.23 -25.21 -24.81
N PRO A 38 -13.07 -25.82 -23.95
CA PRO A 38 -14.28 -25.19 -23.53
C PRO A 38 -13.91 -23.80 -23.00
N ARG A 39 -14.45 -22.75 -23.61
CA ARG A 39 -14.36 -21.40 -23.08
C ARG A 39 -15.01 -21.48 -21.71
N SER A 40 -14.21 -21.35 -20.68
CA SER A 40 -14.72 -21.16 -19.32
C SER A 40 -15.43 -19.81 -19.31
N ASP A 41 -16.73 -19.82 -19.56
CA ASP A 41 -17.61 -18.68 -19.34
C ASP A 41 -17.81 -18.44 -17.82
N THR A 42 -16.74 -18.62 -17.05
CA THR A 42 -16.73 -18.23 -15.66
C THR A 42 -16.69 -16.71 -15.68
N PRO A 43 -17.76 -16.02 -15.24
CA PRO A 43 -17.75 -14.58 -15.19
C PRO A 43 -16.52 -14.17 -14.35
N ALA A 44 -15.66 -13.35 -14.91
CA ALA A 44 -14.56 -12.79 -14.15
C ALA A 44 -15.17 -11.97 -13.02
N VAL A 45 -15.16 -12.53 -11.80
CA VAL A 45 -15.59 -11.80 -10.62
C VAL A 45 -14.54 -10.73 -10.39
N THR A 46 -14.82 -9.52 -10.84
CA THR A 46 -14.00 -8.36 -10.56
C THR A 46 -14.16 -8.06 -9.07
N LEU A 47 -13.16 -8.41 -8.27
CA LEU A 47 -13.14 -8.09 -6.85
C LEU A 47 -13.01 -6.57 -6.68
N ASP A 48 -14.01 -5.94 -6.08
CA ASP A 48 -13.88 -4.57 -5.60
C ASP A 48 -13.01 -4.56 -4.34
N ALA A 49 -11.73 -4.29 -4.53
CA ALA A 49 -10.75 -4.28 -3.46
C ALA A 49 -11.09 -3.24 -2.37
N VAL A 50 -11.64 -2.09 -2.75
CA VAL A 50 -12.03 -1.04 -1.78
C VAL A 50 -13.18 -1.53 -0.91
N ALA A 51 -14.23 -2.09 -1.51
CA ALA A 51 -15.35 -2.66 -0.78
C ALA A 51 -14.91 -3.81 0.12
N PHE A 52 -14.02 -4.68 -0.36
CA PHE A 52 -13.46 -5.77 0.43
C PHE A 52 -12.70 -5.27 1.66
N TYR A 53 -11.81 -4.29 1.52
CA TYR A 53 -11.07 -3.73 2.65
C TYR A 53 -11.98 -3.05 3.66
N ARG A 54 -12.97 -2.28 3.20
CA ARG A 54 -13.97 -1.64 4.07
C ARG A 54 -14.79 -2.66 4.86
N GLN A 55 -15.16 -3.77 4.23
CA GLN A 55 -15.87 -4.90 4.88
C GLN A 55 -15.03 -5.52 6.02
N LYS A 56 -13.71 -5.49 5.91
CA LYS A 56 -12.77 -5.93 6.95
C LYS A 56 -12.51 -4.87 8.02
N GLY A 57 -13.21 -3.73 7.99
CA GLY A 57 -13.01 -2.65 8.96
C GLY A 57 -11.75 -1.82 8.72
N LEU A 58 -11.19 -1.90 7.51
CA LEU A 58 -10.03 -1.10 7.13
C LEU A 58 -10.48 0.23 6.51
N ILE A 59 -9.62 1.22 6.63
CA ILE A 59 -9.71 2.45 5.85
C ILE A 59 -9.35 2.10 4.41
N ALA A 60 -10.21 2.41 3.45
CA ALA A 60 -9.88 2.20 2.05
C ALA A 60 -10.58 3.21 1.16
N GLN A 61 -9.85 3.74 0.19
CA GLN A 61 -10.34 4.67 -0.81
C GLN A 61 -9.69 4.37 -2.15
N GLY A 62 -10.49 4.45 -3.22
CA GLY A 62 -10.05 4.26 -4.60
C GLY A 62 -9.64 5.56 -5.28
N ALA A 63 -9.68 5.56 -6.62
CA ALA A 63 -9.38 6.74 -7.42
C ALA A 63 -10.17 7.98 -6.96
N PRO A 64 -9.64 9.22 -7.16
CA PRO A 64 -8.43 9.56 -7.91
C PRO A 64 -7.11 9.48 -7.11
N LEU A 65 -7.16 9.32 -5.79
CA LEU A 65 -5.99 9.19 -4.92
C LEU A 65 -6.19 7.99 -3.99
N PRO A 66 -5.80 6.77 -4.44
CA PRO A 66 -6.03 5.55 -3.69
C PRO A 66 -5.14 5.47 -2.45
N PHE A 67 -5.73 5.08 -1.33
CA PHE A 67 -5.04 4.76 -0.10
C PHE A 67 -5.76 3.65 0.67
N VAL A 68 -5.02 2.93 1.48
CA VAL A 68 -5.53 1.96 2.45
C VAL A 68 -4.93 2.23 3.82
N GLY A 69 -5.60 1.77 4.88
CA GLY A 69 -5.07 1.99 6.21
C GLY A 69 -5.84 1.29 7.30
N THR A 70 -5.39 1.53 8.52
CA THR A 70 -6.01 1.02 9.74
C THR A 70 -6.19 2.13 10.76
N ALA A 71 -7.16 1.97 11.63
CA ALA A 71 -7.30 2.77 12.83
C ALA A 71 -7.62 1.86 14.01
N ASN A 72 -6.79 1.92 15.04
CA ASN A 72 -6.90 1.05 16.19
C ASN A 72 -6.83 1.84 17.49
N PHE A 73 -7.62 1.43 18.48
CA PHE A 73 -7.47 1.92 19.84
C PHE A 73 -6.33 1.19 20.55
N THR A 74 -5.51 1.95 21.27
CA THR A 74 -4.47 1.41 22.13
C THR A 74 -4.58 2.03 23.53
N ALA A 75 -4.06 1.31 24.53
CA ALA A 75 -4.09 1.78 25.90
C ALA A 75 -3.26 3.08 26.05
N SER A 76 -3.76 4.00 26.86
CA SER A 76 -3.02 5.16 27.35
C SER A 76 -2.51 4.90 28.76
N ALA A 77 -1.46 5.60 29.16
CA ALA A 77 -0.99 5.59 30.55
C ALA A 77 -2.02 6.24 31.52
N ARG A 78 -2.95 7.01 31.02
CA ARG A 78 -3.99 7.67 31.79
C ARG A 78 -5.31 6.91 31.69
N PRO A 79 -6.01 6.65 32.80
CA PRO A 79 -7.24 5.85 32.81
C PRO A 79 -8.43 6.53 32.12
N ASP A 80 -8.40 7.86 32.01
CA ASP A 80 -9.44 8.70 31.39
C ASP A 80 -9.23 8.94 29.90
N SER A 81 -8.20 8.33 29.32
CA SER A 81 -7.85 8.52 27.92
C SER A 81 -7.48 7.21 27.22
N THR A 82 -7.55 7.23 25.91
CA THR A 82 -7.11 6.16 25.02
C THR A 82 -6.40 6.78 23.83
N HIS A 83 -5.54 6.03 23.19
CA HIS A 83 -4.92 6.44 21.95
C HIS A 83 -5.63 5.83 20.76
N VAL A 84 -5.77 6.61 19.69
CA VAL A 84 -6.20 6.15 18.38
C VAL A 84 -4.98 6.24 17.46
N LEU A 85 -4.41 5.09 17.10
CA LEU A 85 -3.36 5.00 16.10
C LEU A 85 -4.01 4.89 14.72
N VAL A 86 -3.72 5.85 13.85
CA VAL A 86 -4.14 5.84 12.45
C VAL A 86 -2.90 5.64 11.59
N ALA A 87 -2.92 4.64 10.73
CA ALA A 87 -1.86 4.37 9.77
C ALA A 87 -2.45 4.28 8.35
N LEU A 88 -1.84 4.99 7.41
CA LEU A 88 -2.24 5.05 6.01
C LEU A 88 -1.08 4.65 5.11
N ALA A 89 -1.38 3.96 4.03
CA ALA A 89 -0.45 3.62 2.96
C ALA A 89 -1.00 4.20 1.65
N LEU A 90 -0.24 5.08 1.02
CA LEU A 90 -0.53 5.67 -0.29
C LEU A 90 0.44 5.08 -1.31
N ALA A 91 -0.07 4.62 -2.45
CA ALA A 91 0.81 4.19 -3.55
C ALA A 91 1.65 5.37 -4.05
N THR A 92 2.95 5.20 -4.14
CA THR A 92 3.88 6.24 -4.59
C THR A 92 3.48 6.80 -5.95
N GLY A 93 3.13 5.93 -6.91
CA GLY A 93 2.68 6.32 -8.25
C GLY A 93 1.33 7.07 -8.31
N ALA A 94 0.60 7.18 -7.20
CA ALA A 94 -0.63 7.98 -7.14
C ALA A 94 -0.36 9.48 -6.95
N LEU A 95 0.82 9.83 -6.42
CA LEU A 95 1.24 11.21 -6.17
C LEU A 95 1.78 11.88 -7.44
N THR A 96 1.70 13.20 -7.47
CA THR A 96 2.22 14.00 -8.59
C THR A 96 3.59 14.56 -8.24
N PHE A 97 4.61 14.00 -8.87
CA PHE A 97 6.00 14.40 -8.67
C PHE A 97 6.42 15.53 -9.60
N ARG A 98 7.27 16.43 -9.10
CA ARG A 98 7.99 17.42 -9.87
C ARG A 98 9.49 17.21 -9.71
N ARG A 99 10.27 17.54 -10.72
CA ARG A 99 11.72 17.49 -10.64
C ARG A 99 12.23 18.63 -9.75
N GLU A 100 13.09 18.29 -8.80
CA GLU A 100 13.75 19.21 -7.88
C GLU A 100 15.26 18.90 -7.88
N GLY A 101 16.03 19.60 -8.73
CA GLY A 101 17.45 19.30 -8.95
C GLY A 101 17.66 17.94 -9.61
N ASP A 102 18.35 17.04 -8.92
CA ASP A 102 18.65 15.67 -9.32
C ASP A 102 17.64 14.63 -8.82
N GLN A 103 16.62 15.06 -8.06
CA GLN A 103 15.59 14.23 -7.47
C GLN A 103 14.19 14.60 -7.97
N TYR A 104 13.21 13.79 -7.59
CA TYR A 104 11.79 14.05 -7.78
C TYR A 104 11.11 14.19 -6.43
N ARG A 105 10.24 15.20 -6.31
CA ARG A 105 9.52 15.52 -5.09
C ARG A 105 8.02 15.56 -5.33
N ALA A 106 7.25 14.98 -4.40
CA ALA A 106 5.82 15.17 -4.26
C ALA A 106 5.49 15.63 -2.85
N ASP A 107 4.51 16.50 -2.72
CA ASP A 107 3.97 16.95 -1.45
C ASP A 107 2.51 16.49 -1.37
N TYR A 108 2.10 15.94 -0.24
CA TYR A 108 0.70 15.60 0.01
C TYR A 108 0.29 16.04 1.41
N ARG A 109 -0.99 16.35 1.55
CA ARG A 109 -1.60 16.73 2.82
C ARG A 109 -2.56 15.65 3.27
N SER A 110 -2.43 15.23 4.51
CA SER A 110 -3.37 14.34 5.19
C SER A 110 -4.12 15.10 6.27
N THR A 111 -5.42 14.89 6.34
CA THR A 111 -6.29 15.40 7.40
C THR A 111 -6.96 14.22 8.08
N ILE A 112 -6.83 14.14 9.38
CA ILE A 112 -7.49 13.16 10.23
C ILE A 112 -8.42 13.93 11.19
N ALA A 113 -9.70 13.59 11.23
CA ALA A 113 -10.66 14.15 12.15
C ALA A 113 -11.42 13.04 12.88
N LEU A 114 -11.53 13.14 14.18
CA LEU A 114 -12.35 12.28 15.02
C LEU A 114 -13.60 13.07 15.47
N LYS A 115 -14.76 12.52 15.18
CA LYS A 115 -16.05 13.10 15.52
C LYS A 115 -16.80 12.20 16.50
N ARG A 116 -17.52 12.85 17.42
CA ARG A 116 -18.54 12.20 18.27
C ARG A 116 -19.89 12.82 17.93
N GLY A 117 -20.74 12.07 17.20
CA GLY A 117 -21.89 12.67 16.52
C GLY A 117 -21.41 13.75 15.53
N GLU A 118 -21.98 14.94 15.62
CA GLU A 118 -21.62 16.07 14.76
C GLU A 118 -20.42 16.89 15.27
N THR A 119 -19.94 16.60 16.47
CA THR A 119 -18.87 17.39 17.11
C THR A 119 -17.50 16.82 16.76
N THR A 120 -16.63 17.64 16.21
CA THR A 120 -15.21 17.29 16.02
C THR A 120 -14.47 17.37 17.36
N ILE A 121 -13.99 16.24 17.84
CA ILE A 121 -13.28 16.08 19.12
C ILE A 121 -11.78 16.31 18.95
N ALA A 122 -11.23 15.83 17.84
CA ALA A 122 -9.83 16.00 17.51
C ALA A 122 -9.66 16.15 15.99
N ARG A 123 -8.75 17.01 15.58
CA ARG A 123 -8.35 17.19 14.17
C ARG A 123 -6.85 17.36 14.10
N LEU A 124 -6.26 16.66 13.16
CA LEU A 124 -4.84 16.74 12.83
C LEU A 124 -4.71 16.95 11.33
N GLU A 125 -3.81 17.83 10.95
CA GLU A 125 -3.47 18.09 9.56
C GLU A 125 -1.95 18.10 9.44
N ALA A 126 -1.41 17.33 8.47
CA ALA A 126 0.01 17.24 8.23
C ALA A 126 0.29 17.31 6.73
N THR A 127 1.34 18.00 6.36
CA THR A 127 1.88 18.01 5.00
C THR A 127 3.18 17.23 5.00
N GLU A 128 3.23 16.19 4.17
CA GLU A 128 4.36 15.30 4.05
C GLU A 128 5.05 15.47 2.71
N VAL A 129 6.35 15.24 2.69
CA VAL A 129 7.20 15.37 1.51
C VAL A 129 7.80 14.03 1.16
N VAL A 130 7.54 13.58 -0.05
CA VAL A 130 8.12 12.35 -0.62
C VAL A 130 9.21 12.73 -1.62
N ARG A 131 10.39 12.14 -1.47
CA ARG A 131 11.50 12.30 -2.41
C ARG A 131 11.94 10.95 -2.93
N VAL A 132 12.15 10.88 -4.24
CA VAL A 132 12.69 9.70 -4.93
C VAL A 132 13.81 10.12 -5.87
N ALA A 133 14.76 9.22 -6.11
CA ALA A 133 15.95 9.54 -6.88
C ALA A 133 15.70 9.53 -8.39
N THR A 134 14.78 8.69 -8.87
CA THR A 134 14.59 8.46 -10.31
C THR A 134 13.14 8.64 -10.75
N LEU A 135 12.93 8.98 -12.03
CA LEU A 135 11.60 9.05 -12.64
C LEU A 135 10.86 7.70 -12.52
N ARG A 136 11.57 6.59 -12.66
CA ARG A 136 10.97 5.25 -12.56
C ARG A 136 10.34 4.98 -11.19
N GLU A 137 10.94 5.50 -10.12
CA GLU A 137 10.40 5.36 -8.77
C GLU A 137 9.10 6.14 -8.57
N THR A 138 8.90 7.25 -9.32
CA THR A 138 7.65 8.02 -9.25
C THR A 138 6.43 7.27 -9.80
N GLU A 139 6.64 6.26 -10.62
CA GLU A 139 5.59 5.49 -11.30
C GLU A 139 5.30 4.15 -10.59
N ARG A 140 6.01 3.84 -9.51
CA ARG A 140 5.86 2.56 -8.80
C ARG A 140 4.52 2.47 -8.09
N SER A 141 3.79 1.41 -8.39
CA SER A 141 2.53 1.05 -7.73
C SER A 141 2.71 -0.01 -6.63
N ASP A 142 3.87 -0.65 -6.58
CA ASP A 142 4.27 -1.67 -5.61
C ASP A 142 4.96 -1.08 -4.37
N GLU A 143 5.24 0.21 -4.37
CA GLU A 143 5.73 0.96 -3.22
C GLU A 143 4.67 1.89 -2.65
N SER A 144 4.67 2.03 -1.33
CA SER A 144 3.73 2.89 -0.62
C SER A 144 4.45 3.81 0.35
N VAL A 145 3.97 5.03 0.40
CA VAL A 145 4.32 5.99 1.45
C VAL A 145 3.47 5.71 2.67
N LEU A 146 4.12 5.52 3.82
CA LEU A 146 3.43 5.31 5.09
C LEU A 146 3.29 6.63 5.84
N PHE A 147 2.06 6.90 6.28
CA PHE A 147 1.73 7.99 7.18
C PHE A 147 1.14 7.42 8.47
N GLN A 148 1.62 7.84 9.63
CA GLN A 148 1.13 7.39 10.92
C GLN A 148 0.92 8.56 11.87
N GLN A 149 -0.20 8.52 12.60
CA GLN A 149 -0.52 9.51 13.63
C GLN A 149 -1.20 8.87 14.83
N LEU A 150 -0.91 9.42 15.99
CA LEU A 150 -1.48 9.04 17.27
C LEU A 150 -2.29 10.19 17.83
N LEU A 151 -3.57 9.94 18.07
CA LEU A 151 -4.48 10.90 18.72
C LEU A 151 -4.83 10.40 20.10
N THR A 152 -4.85 11.30 21.10
CA THR A 152 -5.29 10.97 22.46
C THR A 152 -6.67 11.53 22.68
N VAL A 153 -7.63 10.66 23.04
CA VAL A 153 -9.03 11.02 23.23
C VAL A 153 -9.63 10.28 24.44
N ALA A 154 -10.76 10.72 24.95
CA ALA A 154 -11.50 9.97 25.97
C ALA A 154 -12.01 8.64 25.37
N PRO A 155 -12.18 7.57 26.15
CA PRO A 155 -12.80 6.35 25.68
C PRO A 155 -14.20 6.58 25.11
N GLY A 156 -14.55 5.85 24.04
CA GLY A 156 -15.86 5.99 23.41
C GLY A 156 -15.89 5.57 21.94
N SER A 157 -17.04 5.79 21.31
CA SER A 157 -17.24 5.55 19.88
C SER A 157 -17.08 6.85 19.11
N TYR A 158 -16.44 6.75 17.93
CA TYR A 158 -16.13 7.90 17.09
C TYR A 158 -16.39 7.57 15.62
N THR A 159 -16.57 8.59 14.83
CA THR A 159 -16.40 8.54 13.38
C THR A 159 -15.06 9.16 13.04
N LEU A 160 -14.18 8.37 12.44
CA LEU A 160 -12.90 8.82 11.89
C LEU A 160 -13.11 9.24 10.45
N THR A 161 -12.81 10.48 10.13
CA THR A 161 -12.71 10.99 8.76
C THR A 161 -11.23 11.07 8.39
N VAL A 162 -10.84 10.46 7.30
CA VAL A 162 -9.51 10.56 6.72
C VAL A 162 -9.63 11.18 5.35
N ALA A 163 -8.89 12.25 5.10
CA ALA A 163 -8.80 12.90 3.81
C ALA A 163 -7.33 13.05 3.41
N VAL A 164 -7.03 12.79 2.15
CA VAL A 164 -5.71 12.97 1.55
C VAL A 164 -5.84 13.82 0.31
N ARG A 165 -4.93 14.77 0.15
CA ARG A 165 -4.83 15.66 -1.00
C ARG A 165 -3.41 15.67 -1.53
N ASP A 166 -3.27 15.52 -2.83
CA ASP A 166 -2.01 15.72 -3.54
C ASP A 166 -1.82 17.22 -3.81
N GLU A 167 -0.78 17.82 -3.26
CA GLU A 167 -0.50 19.25 -3.41
C GLU A 167 0.09 19.59 -4.79
N GLY A 168 0.55 18.59 -5.53
CA GLY A 168 1.04 18.74 -6.91
C GLY A 168 -0.05 18.70 -7.96
N SER A 169 -1.31 18.40 -7.58
CA SER A 169 -2.44 18.31 -8.50
C SER A 169 -3.77 18.63 -7.81
N THR A 170 -4.88 18.40 -8.52
CA THR A 170 -6.24 18.53 -7.96
C THR A 170 -6.76 17.23 -7.34
N LYS A 171 -5.96 16.15 -7.32
CA LYS A 171 -6.38 14.86 -6.76
C LYS A 171 -6.59 14.95 -5.26
N SER A 172 -7.73 14.51 -4.81
CA SER A 172 -8.06 14.36 -3.40
C SER A 172 -9.00 13.19 -3.20
N ALA A 173 -8.96 12.60 -2.02
CA ALA A 173 -9.86 11.52 -1.65
C ALA A 173 -10.14 11.57 -0.15
N SER A 174 -11.35 11.14 0.25
CA SER A 174 -11.76 11.12 1.65
C SER A 174 -12.63 9.91 1.93
N THR A 175 -12.55 9.38 3.14
CA THR A 175 -13.40 8.27 3.60
C THR A 175 -13.64 8.37 5.10
N ASP A 176 -14.77 7.80 5.52
CA ASP A 176 -15.15 7.71 6.92
C ASP A 176 -15.08 6.25 7.42
N LEU A 177 -14.71 6.07 8.67
CA LEU A 177 -14.70 4.79 9.37
C LEU A 177 -15.32 4.94 10.76
N ALA A 178 -16.29 4.11 11.08
CA ALA A 178 -16.83 4.04 12.44
C ALA A 178 -15.85 3.29 13.35
N LEU A 179 -15.38 3.97 14.39
CA LEU A 179 -14.52 3.40 15.41
C LEU A 179 -15.32 3.14 16.67
N ARG A 180 -15.32 1.90 17.14
CA ARG A 180 -15.92 1.52 18.41
C ARG A 180 -14.80 1.24 19.40
N GLY A 181 -14.58 2.15 20.36
CA GLY A 181 -13.64 1.93 21.44
C GLY A 181 -14.22 0.90 22.41
N SER A 182 -13.58 -0.25 22.54
CA SER A 182 -13.76 -1.07 23.73
C SER A 182 -13.14 -0.33 24.91
N GLN A 183 -13.85 -0.25 26.04
CA GLN A 183 -13.22 0.13 27.29
C GLN A 183 -12.18 -0.95 27.60
N TYR A 184 -10.90 -0.64 27.41
CA TYR A 184 -9.86 -1.49 27.95
C TYR A 184 -9.98 -1.40 29.47
N PHE A 185 -10.45 -2.49 30.08
CA PHE A 185 -10.42 -2.62 31.52
C PHE A 185 -8.97 -2.48 31.97
N HIS A 186 -8.70 -1.47 32.72
CA HIS A 186 -7.46 -1.35 33.46
C HIS A 186 -7.45 -2.54 34.43
N ILE A 187 -6.64 -3.56 34.14
CA ILE A 187 -6.33 -4.57 35.15
C ILE A 187 -5.42 -3.82 36.12
N ALA A 188 -6.04 -3.27 37.18
CA ALA A 188 -5.29 -2.83 38.32
C ALA A 188 -4.58 -4.05 38.88
N GLY A 189 -3.29 -4.17 38.60
CA GLY A 189 -2.46 -5.15 39.28
C GLY A 189 -2.43 -4.82 40.77
N ASN A 190 -2.87 -5.75 41.55
CA ASN A 190 -2.61 -5.81 43.00
C ASN A 190 -1.10 -5.96 43.22
#